data_58b8d2604ef34634bfa485734e11ebc7
#
_entry.id   58b8d2604ef34634bfa485734e11ebc7
#
_cell.length_a   1.000
_cell.length_b   1.000
_cell.length_c   1.000
_cell.angle_alpha   90.00
_cell.angle_beta   90.00
_cell.angle_gamma   90.00
#
_symmetry.space_group_name_H-M   'P 1'
#
loop_
_entity.id
_entity.type
_entity.pdbx_description
1 polymer ?
#
loop_
_entity_poly.entity_id
_entity_poly.type
_entity_poly.pdbx_seq_one_letter_code
_entity_poly.pdbx_strand_id
1 'polypeptide(L)'
;IPDAGALDATTADKQLGLFEAFLNPLAFYNSTADGTPTLSPEEATGAVIRGLTRTQGNELDEFITGALSNNLVGLPLDLGAINIARGRDVGNPALNAARKTFFAATGDMRLAPYGSWADYLDNLRHEASFVNFLAAYGTHPLLAGVDGIVGNSDDPHKTFEGRRDAACAIVGVLSATFCTDTGFVSTIGTPTDAADFLFSLGAWANIPDADRSLTGDSLTGLDDIDFWNGGLAEERMPFGGYLGSSHNFVFE
;
A
#
# COMPACT_ATOMS: atom_id res chain seq x y z
N ILE A 1 -3.01 5.23 -19.89
CA ILE A 1 -3.99 5.61 -20.94
C ILE A 1 -3.27 5.47 -22.25
N PRO A 2 -3.52 4.39 -23.00
CA PRO A 2 -2.97 4.31 -24.33
C PRO A 2 -3.70 5.32 -25.21
N ASP A 3 -2.92 6.21 -25.71
CA ASP A 3 -3.09 6.71 -27.03
C ASP A 3 -4.29 7.62 -27.33
N ALA A 4 -4.28 8.80 -26.73
CA ALA A 4 -5.07 9.90 -27.32
C ALA A 4 -4.55 10.29 -28.72
N GLY A 5 -3.36 9.80 -29.12
CA GLY A 5 -2.74 10.08 -30.40
C GLY A 5 -2.98 9.07 -31.51
N ALA A 6 -3.64 7.94 -31.26
CA ALA A 6 -3.95 6.95 -32.30
C ALA A 6 -5.25 7.25 -33.04
N LEU A 7 -5.46 8.48 -33.41
CA LEU A 7 -6.41 8.80 -34.49
C LEU A 7 -5.88 8.35 -35.85
N ASP A 8 -4.58 8.14 -35.98
CA ASP A 8 -3.92 7.56 -37.13
C ASP A 8 -3.18 6.29 -36.72
N ALA A 9 -3.71 5.15 -37.15
CA ALA A 9 -3.13 3.82 -36.88
C ALA A 9 -1.73 3.62 -37.51
N THR A 10 -1.17 4.62 -38.17
CA THR A 10 0.11 4.54 -38.87
C THR A 10 1.30 5.08 -38.06
N THR A 11 1.09 5.70 -36.90
CA THR A 11 2.18 6.24 -36.09
C THR A 11 2.11 5.75 -34.64
N ALA A 12 2.95 4.75 -34.35
CA ALA A 12 3.20 4.23 -33.00
C ALA A 12 3.71 5.31 -32.00
N ASP A 13 4.01 6.50 -32.47
CA ASP A 13 4.67 7.57 -31.73
C ASP A 13 3.71 8.58 -31.08
N LYS A 14 2.39 8.35 -31.17
CA LYS A 14 1.38 9.29 -30.64
C LYS A 14 0.65 8.77 -29.40
N GLN A 15 1.28 7.90 -28.63
CA GLN A 15 0.74 7.44 -27.36
C GLN A 15 1.08 8.45 -26.26
N LEU A 16 0.05 9.01 -25.61
CA LEU A 16 0.25 9.83 -24.42
C LEU A 16 0.44 8.92 -23.21
N GLY A 17 1.52 9.13 -22.48
CA GLY A 17 1.70 8.50 -21.18
C GLY A 17 0.60 8.92 -20.19
N LEU A 18 0.43 8.16 -19.12
CA LEU A 18 -0.56 8.47 -18.07
C LEU A 18 -0.40 9.91 -17.54
N PHE A 19 0.84 10.34 -17.32
CA PHE A 19 1.15 11.67 -16.81
C PHE A 19 0.71 12.76 -17.80
N GLU A 20 1.06 12.64 -19.06
CA GLU A 20 0.70 13.60 -20.11
C GLU A 20 -0.80 13.65 -20.33
N ALA A 21 -1.46 12.49 -20.34
CA ALA A 21 -2.89 12.41 -20.57
C ALA A 21 -3.71 12.94 -19.39
N PHE A 22 -3.27 12.68 -18.15
CA PHE A 22 -4.05 13.00 -16.95
C PHE A 22 -3.76 14.40 -16.40
N LEU A 23 -2.50 14.83 -16.46
CA LEU A 23 -2.05 16.07 -15.81
C LEU A 23 -1.75 17.21 -16.79
N ASN A 24 -1.79 16.95 -18.10
CA ASN A 24 -1.57 17.96 -19.13
C ASN A 24 -2.75 17.99 -20.13
N PRO A 25 -3.84 18.70 -19.81
CA PRO A 25 -4.99 18.81 -20.72
C PRO A 25 -4.64 19.33 -22.11
N LEU A 26 -3.59 20.16 -22.24
CA LEU A 26 -3.14 20.71 -23.52
C LEU A 26 -2.61 19.62 -24.48
N ALA A 27 -2.15 18.49 -23.97
CA ALA A 27 -1.72 17.37 -24.80
C ALA A 27 -2.84 16.79 -25.67
N PHE A 28 -4.10 16.99 -25.28
CA PHE A 28 -5.26 16.57 -26.08
C PHE A 28 -5.61 17.53 -27.20
N TYR A 29 -5.07 18.75 -27.19
CA TYR A 29 -5.39 19.77 -28.19
C TYR A 29 -4.55 19.64 -29.46
N ASN A 30 -3.33 19.09 -29.35
CA ASN A 30 -2.39 19.00 -30.44
C ASN A 30 -2.44 20.27 -31.32
N SER A 31 -1.98 21.41 -30.80
CA SER A 31 -2.12 22.71 -31.45
C SER A 31 -1.11 22.90 -32.56
N THR A 32 -1.52 23.57 -33.63
CA THR A 32 -0.62 24.18 -34.61
C THR A 32 0.19 25.32 -33.99
N ALA A 33 1.21 25.79 -34.67
CA ALA A 33 2.11 26.86 -34.19
C ALA A 33 1.38 28.18 -33.83
N ASP A 34 0.17 28.40 -34.36
CA ASP A 34 -0.69 29.54 -34.06
C ASP A 34 -1.67 29.29 -32.88
N GLY A 35 -1.58 28.13 -32.25
CA GLY A 35 -2.45 27.75 -31.13
C GLY A 35 -3.82 27.18 -31.53
N THR A 36 -4.08 26.97 -32.82
CA THR A 36 -5.35 26.38 -33.29
C THR A 36 -5.39 24.89 -32.93
N PRO A 37 -6.45 24.40 -32.25
CA PRO A 37 -6.62 22.99 -32.01
C PRO A 37 -6.68 22.17 -33.30
N THR A 38 -5.92 21.08 -33.38
CA THR A 38 -5.96 20.17 -34.55
C THR A 38 -6.95 19.02 -34.36
N LEU A 39 -7.47 18.84 -33.16
CA LEU A 39 -8.50 17.86 -32.82
C LEU A 39 -9.78 18.56 -32.40
N SER A 40 -10.91 18.11 -32.91
CA SER A 40 -12.21 18.51 -32.35
C SER A 40 -12.45 17.91 -30.96
N PRO A 41 -13.33 18.49 -30.15
CA PRO A 41 -13.71 17.90 -28.86
C PRO A 41 -14.23 16.47 -28.98
N GLU A 42 -14.95 16.15 -30.06
CA GLU A 42 -15.49 14.82 -30.34
C GLU A 42 -14.38 13.81 -30.66
N GLU A 43 -13.38 14.22 -31.43
CA GLU A 43 -12.21 13.39 -31.75
C GLU A 43 -11.38 13.11 -30.51
N ALA A 44 -11.11 14.13 -29.67
CA ALA A 44 -10.42 13.98 -28.41
C ALA A 44 -11.18 13.03 -27.46
N THR A 45 -12.49 13.23 -27.29
CA THR A 45 -13.35 12.36 -26.50
C THR A 45 -13.33 10.92 -27.03
N GLY A 46 -13.46 10.74 -28.35
CA GLY A 46 -13.40 9.43 -28.99
C GLY A 46 -12.06 8.73 -28.77
N ALA A 47 -10.95 9.47 -28.78
CA ALA A 47 -9.63 8.91 -28.50
C ALA A 47 -9.50 8.44 -27.04
N VAL A 48 -9.96 9.23 -26.06
CA VAL A 48 -9.98 8.86 -24.65
C VAL A 48 -10.82 7.61 -24.42
N ILE A 49 -12.05 7.56 -24.95
CA ILE A 49 -12.93 6.39 -24.80
C ILE A 49 -12.28 5.14 -25.40
N ARG A 50 -11.72 5.24 -26.61
CA ARG A 50 -11.01 4.09 -27.21
C ARG A 50 -9.82 3.64 -26.37
N GLY A 51 -9.06 4.57 -25.81
CA GLY A 51 -7.96 4.28 -24.89
C GLY A 51 -8.45 3.51 -23.67
N LEU A 52 -9.45 4.03 -22.97
CA LEU A 52 -10.02 3.42 -21.76
C LEU A 52 -10.60 2.02 -22.03
N THR A 53 -11.26 1.81 -23.17
CA THR A 53 -11.84 0.50 -23.50
C THR A 53 -10.82 -0.56 -23.94
N ARG A 54 -9.62 -0.15 -24.31
CA ARG A 54 -8.53 -1.05 -24.72
C ARG A 54 -7.51 -1.32 -23.63
N THR A 55 -7.45 -0.49 -22.62
CA THR A 55 -6.51 -0.64 -21.51
C THR A 55 -7.10 -1.57 -20.46
N GLN A 56 -6.38 -2.63 -20.17
CA GLN A 56 -6.70 -3.47 -19.02
C GLN A 56 -6.44 -2.66 -17.75
N GLY A 57 -7.42 -2.60 -16.85
CA GLY A 57 -7.26 -2.00 -15.53
C GLY A 57 -6.24 -2.76 -14.69
N ASN A 58 -5.46 -2.04 -13.91
CA ASN A 58 -4.63 -2.65 -12.89
C ASN A 58 -5.51 -3.15 -11.72
N GLU A 59 -4.90 -3.91 -10.83
CA GLU A 59 -5.53 -4.28 -9.57
C GLU A 59 -5.84 -3.03 -8.73
N LEU A 60 -6.83 -3.14 -7.85
CA LEU A 60 -7.01 -2.24 -6.73
C LEU A 60 -6.21 -2.82 -5.56
N ASP A 61 -5.05 -2.25 -5.30
CA ASP A 61 -4.07 -2.72 -4.32
C ASP A 61 -3.35 -1.54 -3.64
N GLU A 62 -2.38 -1.84 -2.81
CA GLU A 62 -1.56 -0.87 -2.09
C GLU A 62 -0.45 -0.23 -2.92
N PHE A 63 -0.23 -0.70 -4.15
CA PHE A 63 0.82 -0.17 -5.01
C PHE A 63 0.36 1.08 -5.75
N ILE A 64 1.27 2.04 -5.90
CA ILE A 64 1.01 3.27 -6.63
C ILE A 64 2.02 3.44 -7.77
N THR A 65 1.55 3.93 -8.91
CA THR A 65 2.45 4.20 -10.05
C THR A 65 3.50 5.25 -9.72
N GLY A 66 4.72 5.08 -10.22
CA GLY A 66 5.83 6.01 -10.02
C GLY A 66 5.52 7.46 -10.44
N ALA A 67 4.60 7.66 -11.40
CA ALA A 67 4.15 9.00 -11.78
C ALA A 67 3.41 9.74 -10.65
N LEU A 68 2.76 9.01 -9.74
CA LEU A 68 2.01 9.56 -8.60
C LEU A 68 2.81 9.53 -7.30
N SER A 69 3.83 8.67 -7.20
CA SER A 69 4.67 8.54 -5.99
C SER A 69 5.93 9.43 -6.00
N ASN A 70 6.39 9.90 -7.17
CA ASN A 70 7.65 10.65 -7.24
C ASN A 70 7.57 11.93 -8.08
N ASN A 71 6.50 12.13 -8.81
CA ASN A 71 6.40 13.25 -9.75
C ASN A 71 4.96 13.74 -9.93
N LEU A 72 4.27 13.94 -8.81
CA LEU A 72 2.90 14.43 -8.83
C LEU A 72 2.83 15.84 -9.43
N VAL A 73 2.17 15.97 -10.58
CA VAL A 73 2.03 17.27 -11.30
C VAL A 73 3.38 17.93 -11.61
N GLY A 74 4.42 17.15 -11.87
CA GLY A 74 5.77 17.67 -12.14
C GLY A 74 6.53 18.12 -10.89
N LEU A 75 5.99 17.91 -9.69
CA LEU A 75 6.64 18.18 -8.42
C LEU A 75 7.11 16.87 -7.77
N PRO A 76 8.22 16.87 -7.02
CA PRO A 76 8.71 15.69 -6.32
C PRO A 76 7.84 15.38 -5.09
N LEU A 77 6.56 15.09 -5.33
CA LEU A 77 5.56 14.78 -4.31
C LEU A 77 5.06 13.36 -4.48
N ASP A 78 4.79 12.71 -3.35
CA ASP A 78 4.22 11.37 -3.27
C ASP A 78 2.75 11.46 -2.85
N LEU A 79 1.83 11.10 -3.77
CA LEU A 79 0.40 11.15 -3.51
C LEU A 79 -0.02 10.14 -2.44
N GLY A 80 0.62 8.96 -2.40
CA GLY A 80 0.35 7.95 -1.37
C GLY A 80 0.68 8.45 0.02
N ALA A 81 1.89 9.02 0.18
CA ALA A 81 2.31 9.61 1.44
C ALA A 81 1.42 10.78 1.88
N ILE A 82 1.00 11.64 0.94
CA ILE A 82 0.07 12.75 1.21
C ILE A 82 -1.29 12.21 1.68
N ASN A 83 -1.81 11.15 1.06
CA ASN A 83 -3.09 10.56 1.45
C ASN A 83 -3.04 9.92 2.84
N ILE A 84 -1.95 9.22 3.19
CA ILE A 84 -1.71 8.70 4.53
C ILE A 84 -1.67 9.85 5.55
N ALA A 85 -0.87 10.89 5.28
CA ALA A 85 -0.76 12.05 6.16
C ALA A 85 -2.11 12.74 6.39
N ARG A 86 -2.89 12.93 5.32
CA ARG A 86 -4.24 13.51 5.41
C ARG A 86 -5.21 12.60 6.17
N GLY A 87 -5.13 11.29 5.96
CA GLY A 87 -5.93 10.32 6.72
C GLY A 87 -5.71 10.46 8.22
N ARG A 88 -4.44 10.55 8.63
CA ARG A 88 -4.07 10.77 10.04
C ARG A 88 -4.55 12.14 10.56
N ASP A 89 -4.39 13.18 9.76
CA ASP A 89 -4.79 14.56 10.14
C ASP A 89 -6.31 14.71 10.35
N VAL A 90 -7.13 14.01 9.57
CA VAL A 90 -8.60 14.00 9.75
C VAL A 90 -9.09 12.95 10.76
N GLY A 91 -8.19 12.21 11.38
CA GLY A 91 -8.52 11.24 12.43
C GLY A 91 -9.05 9.89 11.92
N ASN A 92 -8.68 9.48 10.69
CA ASN A 92 -8.97 8.11 10.26
C ASN A 92 -8.29 7.13 11.22
N PRO A 93 -9.00 6.10 11.71
CA PRO A 93 -8.41 5.13 12.62
C PRO A 93 -7.35 4.28 11.91
N ALA A 94 -6.47 3.66 12.68
CA ALA A 94 -5.62 2.58 12.18
C ALA A 94 -6.47 1.36 11.77
N LEU A 95 -5.90 0.47 10.96
CA LEU A 95 -6.61 -0.68 10.39
C LEU A 95 -7.26 -1.55 11.47
N ASN A 96 -6.50 -1.98 12.47
CA ASN A 96 -7.01 -2.84 13.54
C ASN A 96 -8.07 -2.14 14.41
N ALA A 97 -7.95 -0.84 14.65
CA ALA A 97 -8.97 -0.06 15.36
C ALA A 97 -10.29 0.02 14.57
N ALA A 98 -10.21 0.19 13.25
CA ALA A 98 -11.39 0.13 12.38
C ALA A 98 -12.02 -1.27 12.38
N ARG A 99 -11.22 -2.33 12.19
CA ARG A 99 -11.66 -3.73 12.21
C ARG A 99 -12.33 -4.11 13.54
N LYS A 100 -11.76 -3.67 14.67
CA LYS A 100 -12.36 -3.83 16.01
C LYS A 100 -13.77 -3.25 16.06
N THR A 101 -13.96 -2.05 15.51
CA THR A 101 -15.27 -1.38 15.45
C THR A 101 -16.24 -2.14 14.53
N PHE A 102 -15.78 -2.57 13.37
CA PHE A 102 -16.60 -3.31 12.39
C PHE A 102 -17.01 -4.68 12.94
N PHE A 103 -16.08 -5.38 13.56
CA PHE A 103 -16.36 -6.66 14.21
C PHE A 103 -17.37 -6.50 15.36
N ALA A 104 -17.22 -5.49 16.20
CA ALA A 104 -18.16 -5.22 17.30
C ALA A 104 -19.58 -4.92 16.79
N ALA A 105 -19.70 -4.30 15.61
CA ALA A 105 -20.99 -4.00 15.01
C ALA A 105 -21.66 -5.20 14.32
N THR A 106 -20.87 -6.15 13.79
CA THR A 106 -21.38 -7.22 12.92
C THR A 106 -21.26 -8.62 13.49
N GLY A 107 -20.23 -8.86 14.32
CA GLY A 107 -19.81 -10.21 14.74
C GLY A 107 -19.15 -11.03 13.62
N ASP A 108 -18.84 -10.41 12.48
CA ASP A 108 -18.22 -11.11 11.35
C ASP A 108 -16.72 -11.33 11.61
N MET A 109 -16.32 -12.60 11.75
CA MET A 109 -14.93 -12.99 12.01
C MET A 109 -13.93 -12.52 10.93
N ARG A 110 -14.40 -12.28 9.71
CA ARG A 110 -13.57 -11.73 8.63
C ARG A 110 -13.15 -10.28 8.90
N LEU A 111 -13.84 -9.60 9.82
CA LEU A 111 -13.55 -8.23 10.26
C LEU A 111 -12.88 -8.20 11.64
N ALA A 112 -12.56 -9.36 12.24
CA ALA A 112 -11.84 -9.40 13.49
C ALA A 112 -10.47 -8.70 13.35
N PRO A 113 -10.00 -7.98 14.38
CA PRO A 113 -8.66 -7.42 14.38
C PRO A 113 -7.60 -8.51 14.18
N TYR A 114 -6.55 -8.21 13.46
CA TYR A 114 -5.40 -9.10 13.33
C TYR A 114 -4.68 -9.26 14.65
N GLY A 115 -4.39 -10.49 15.04
CA GLY A 115 -3.78 -10.80 16.34
C GLY A 115 -2.26 -10.71 16.35
N SER A 116 -1.64 -10.76 15.18
CA SER A 116 -0.18 -10.76 15.02
C SER A 116 0.20 -10.37 13.59
N TRP A 117 1.48 -10.08 13.38
CA TRP A 117 2.02 -9.87 12.03
C TRP A 117 1.83 -11.10 11.13
N ALA A 118 1.97 -12.30 11.68
CA ALA A 118 1.74 -13.54 10.94
C ALA A 118 0.26 -13.66 10.49
N ASP A 119 -0.69 -13.32 11.37
CA ASP A 119 -2.11 -13.29 11.03
C ASP A 119 -2.41 -12.25 9.93
N TYR A 120 -1.77 -11.08 9.97
CA TYR A 120 -1.90 -10.08 8.90
C TYR A 120 -1.30 -10.59 7.57
N LEU A 121 -0.14 -11.25 7.61
CA LEU A 121 0.49 -11.86 6.44
C LEU A 121 -0.44 -12.87 5.74
N ASP A 122 -1.10 -13.72 6.51
CA ASP A 122 -2.03 -14.74 5.98
C ASP A 122 -3.26 -14.13 5.29
N ASN A 123 -3.49 -12.83 5.51
CA ASN A 123 -4.60 -12.08 4.92
C ASN A 123 -4.16 -11.02 3.89
N LEU A 124 -2.89 -11.02 3.48
CA LEU A 124 -2.38 -10.15 2.43
C LEU A 124 -2.56 -10.77 1.04
N ARG A 125 -2.93 -9.92 0.08
CA ARG A 125 -2.97 -10.31 -1.34
C ARG A 125 -1.58 -10.57 -1.90
N HIS A 126 -0.61 -9.74 -1.51
CA HIS A 126 0.76 -9.79 -1.99
C HIS A 126 1.71 -9.99 -0.82
N GLU A 127 2.23 -11.18 -0.64
CA GLU A 127 3.19 -11.49 0.42
C GLU A 127 4.40 -10.55 0.42
N ALA A 128 4.84 -10.09 -0.76
CA ALA A 128 5.95 -9.15 -0.89
C ALA A 128 5.69 -7.82 -0.17
N SER A 129 4.43 -7.39 -0.02
CA SER A 129 4.06 -6.18 0.70
C SER A 129 4.28 -6.30 2.20
N PHE A 130 4.26 -7.52 2.74
CA PHE A 130 4.48 -7.76 4.17
C PHE A 130 5.79 -7.15 4.68
N VAL A 131 6.87 -7.34 3.92
CA VAL A 131 8.18 -6.76 4.27
C VAL A 131 8.12 -5.23 4.33
N ASN A 132 7.36 -4.61 3.42
CA ASN A 132 7.21 -3.15 3.40
C ASN A 132 6.39 -2.65 4.60
N PHE A 133 5.30 -3.34 4.96
CA PHE A 133 4.52 -3.00 6.15
C PHE A 133 5.34 -3.20 7.42
N LEU A 134 6.04 -4.30 7.54
CA LEU A 134 6.90 -4.58 8.69
C LEU A 134 8.01 -3.53 8.82
N ALA A 135 8.65 -3.15 7.70
CA ALA A 135 9.67 -2.10 7.66
C ALA A 135 9.10 -0.72 8.04
N ALA A 136 7.84 -0.43 7.72
CA ALA A 136 7.22 0.87 7.97
C ALA A 136 6.68 1.01 9.39
N TYR A 137 6.13 -0.05 9.97
CA TYR A 137 5.37 0.02 11.24
C TYR A 137 5.95 -0.83 12.36
N GLY A 138 6.81 -1.82 12.04
CA GLY A 138 7.34 -2.76 13.04
C GLY A 138 8.19 -2.07 14.11
N THR A 139 7.89 -2.37 15.38
CA THR A 139 8.55 -1.78 16.56
C THR A 139 9.73 -2.61 17.08
N HIS A 140 10.12 -3.68 16.40
CA HIS A 140 11.28 -4.48 16.79
C HIS A 140 12.55 -3.60 16.87
N PRO A 141 13.44 -3.76 17.86
CA PRO A 141 14.64 -2.92 18.01
C PRO A 141 15.54 -2.87 16.78
N LEU A 142 15.50 -3.90 15.95
CA LEU A 142 16.20 -3.91 14.66
C LEU A 142 15.61 -2.91 13.65
N LEU A 143 14.36 -2.50 13.81
CA LEU A 143 13.64 -1.56 12.94
C LEU A 143 13.56 -0.16 13.57
N ALA A 144 13.12 -0.08 14.81
CA ALA A 144 12.68 1.14 15.49
C ALA A 144 13.58 1.53 16.68
N GLY A 145 14.81 0.98 16.76
CA GLY A 145 15.67 1.24 17.90
C GLY A 145 15.15 0.64 19.21
N VAL A 146 15.74 1.08 20.31
CA VAL A 146 15.43 0.52 21.64
C VAL A 146 14.16 1.11 22.27
N ASP A 147 13.69 2.24 21.77
CA ASP A 147 12.46 2.89 22.26
C ASP A 147 11.20 2.45 21.52
N GLY A 148 11.35 1.68 20.45
CA GLY A 148 10.24 1.17 19.62
C GLY A 148 9.51 2.25 18.81
N ILE A 149 10.07 3.46 18.67
CA ILE A 149 9.47 4.56 17.92
C ILE A 149 10.08 4.65 16.53
N VAL A 150 9.30 4.27 15.53
CA VAL A 150 9.70 4.30 14.12
C VAL A 150 9.91 5.73 13.61
N GLY A 151 11.00 5.96 12.90
CA GLY A 151 11.25 7.22 12.18
C GLY A 151 12.00 8.29 12.99
N ASN A 152 12.54 7.96 14.13
CA ASN A 152 13.30 8.88 14.97
C ASN A 152 14.84 8.75 14.82
N SER A 153 15.59 9.42 15.71
CA SER A 153 17.05 9.53 15.58
C SER A 153 17.84 8.30 15.99
N ASP A 154 17.27 7.39 16.76
CA ASP A 154 17.92 6.16 17.24
C ASP A 154 17.61 4.92 16.42
N ASP A 155 16.76 5.04 15.38
CA ASP A 155 16.54 3.97 14.41
C ASP A 155 17.87 3.47 13.84
N PRO A 156 18.15 2.16 13.89
CA PRO A 156 19.40 1.63 13.38
C PRO A 156 19.52 1.73 11.86
N HIS A 157 18.38 1.74 11.17
CA HIS A 157 18.29 1.83 9.71
C HIS A 157 17.41 3.01 9.29
N LYS A 158 18.04 4.02 8.66
CA LYS A 158 17.39 5.29 8.28
C LYS A 158 16.97 5.37 6.81
N THR A 159 17.43 4.43 6.01
CA THR A 159 17.05 4.34 4.60
C THR A 159 15.97 3.30 4.41
N PHE A 160 15.17 3.47 3.35
CA PHE A 160 14.15 2.50 2.96
C PHE A 160 14.74 1.09 2.75
N GLU A 161 15.87 1.01 2.06
CA GLU A 161 16.57 -0.24 1.79
C GLU A 161 17.06 -0.90 3.08
N GLY A 162 17.65 -0.12 3.99
CA GLY A 162 18.12 -0.63 5.28
C GLY A 162 16.99 -1.15 6.16
N ARG A 163 15.85 -0.45 6.17
CA ARG A 163 14.66 -0.91 6.91
C ARG A 163 14.07 -2.18 6.31
N ARG A 164 14.05 -2.30 4.98
CA ARG A 164 13.63 -3.54 4.32
C ARG A 164 14.60 -4.69 4.60
N ASP A 165 15.91 -4.42 4.65
CA ASP A 165 16.92 -5.44 5.01
C ASP A 165 16.66 -5.97 6.43
N ALA A 166 16.42 -5.08 7.38
CA ALA A 166 16.07 -5.45 8.76
C ALA A 166 14.75 -6.23 8.84
N ALA A 167 13.72 -5.81 8.11
CA ALA A 167 12.45 -6.53 8.03
C ALA A 167 12.65 -7.93 7.43
N CYS A 168 13.45 -8.06 6.37
CA CYS A 168 13.80 -9.35 5.79
C CYS A 168 14.55 -10.27 6.76
N ALA A 169 15.42 -9.72 7.60
CA ALA A 169 16.07 -10.49 8.66
C ALA A 169 15.04 -11.07 9.64
N ILE A 170 14.02 -10.29 10.02
CA ILE A 170 12.95 -10.74 10.93
C ILE A 170 12.10 -11.83 10.27
N VAL A 171 11.62 -11.62 9.04
CA VAL A 171 10.77 -12.61 8.33
C VAL A 171 11.52 -13.86 7.93
N GLY A 172 12.84 -13.86 7.95
CA GLY A 172 13.70 -15.02 7.70
C GLY A 172 13.38 -16.22 8.60
N VAL A 173 12.75 -16.01 9.75
CA VAL A 173 12.28 -17.10 10.64
C VAL A 173 11.09 -17.85 10.06
N LEU A 174 10.27 -17.24 9.21
CA LEU A 174 9.13 -17.88 8.54
C LEU A 174 9.61 -18.72 7.34
N SER A 175 10.52 -18.16 6.54
CA SER A 175 11.17 -18.85 5.42
C SER A 175 12.47 -18.14 5.06
N ALA A 176 13.55 -18.92 4.91
CA ALA A 176 14.83 -18.39 4.46
C ALA A 176 14.79 -17.81 3.03
N THR A 177 13.77 -18.18 2.24
CA THR A 177 13.60 -17.70 0.86
C THR A 177 12.59 -16.57 0.73
N PHE A 178 11.86 -16.22 1.78
CA PHE A 178 10.78 -15.24 1.72
C PHE A 178 11.19 -13.94 1.00
N CYS A 179 12.30 -13.36 1.38
CA CYS A 179 12.80 -12.14 0.73
C CYS A 179 13.51 -12.40 -0.59
N THR A 180 14.13 -13.56 -0.79
CA THR A 180 14.80 -13.89 -2.07
C THR A 180 13.79 -14.01 -3.21
N ASP A 181 12.59 -14.51 -2.94
CA ASP A 181 11.51 -14.58 -3.91
C ASP A 181 11.00 -13.19 -4.31
N THR A 182 11.21 -12.18 -3.46
CA THR A 182 10.95 -10.77 -3.78
C THR A 182 12.14 -10.06 -4.46
N GLY A 183 13.23 -10.78 -4.75
CA GLY A 183 14.45 -10.25 -5.36
C GLY A 183 15.37 -9.51 -4.38
N PHE A 184 15.16 -9.69 -3.07
CA PHE A 184 15.97 -9.07 -2.02
C PHE A 184 16.61 -10.14 -1.12
N VAL A 185 17.86 -9.93 -0.72
CA VAL A 185 18.59 -10.83 0.19
C VAL A 185 19.07 -10.02 1.38
N SER A 186 18.63 -10.39 2.58
CA SER A 186 19.11 -9.70 3.79
C SER A 186 20.58 -10.00 4.06
N THR A 187 21.30 -8.97 4.45
CA THR A 187 22.69 -9.06 4.94
C THR A 187 22.75 -9.20 6.47
N ILE A 188 21.61 -9.08 7.15
CA ILE A 188 21.46 -9.12 8.61
C ILE A 188 21.02 -10.52 9.02
N GLY A 189 21.56 -11.02 10.13
CA GLY A 189 21.12 -12.30 10.69
C GLY A 189 19.73 -12.22 11.32
N THR A 190 18.94 -13.29 11.22
CA THR A 190 17.62 -13.38 11.84
C THR A 190 17.73 -13.26 13.36
N PRO A 191 16.99 -12.31 14.00
CA PRO A 191 16.94 -12.17 15.45
C PRO A 191 16.37 -13.42 16.13
N THR A 192 16.85 -13.73 17.34
CA THR A 192 16.40 -14.92 18.09
C THR A 192 14.96 -14.83 18.55
N ASP A 193 14.42 -13.62 18.73
CA ASP A 193 13.03 -13.32 19.13
C ASP A 193 12.11 -12.97 17.94
N ALA A 194 12.60 -13.12 16.71
CA ALA A 194 11.82 -12.81 15.50
C ALA A 194 10.49 -13.57 15.44
N ALA A 195 10.48 -14.85 15.83
CA ALA A 195 9.25 -15.63 15.87
C ALA A 195 8.27 -15.08 16.93
N ASP A 196 8.74 -14.80 18.13
CA ASP A 196 7.91 -14.24 19.20
C ASP A 196 7.33 -12.89 18.78
N PHE A 197 8.13 -12.06 18.11
CA PHE A 197 7.68 -10.77 17.57
C PHE A 197 6.59 -10.95 16.50
N LEU A 198 6.79 -11.81 15.51
CA LEU A 198 5.84 -11.99 14.40
C LEU A 198 4.53 -12.65 14.83
N PHE A 199 4.57 -13.51 15.85
CA PHE A 199 3.39 -14.22 16.36
C PHE A 199 2.81 -13.57 17.63
N SER A 200 3.29 -12.40 18.06
CA SER A 200 2.86 -11.71 19.28
C SER A 200 2.95 -12.62 20.53
N LEU A 201 4.10 -13.27 20.73
CA LEU A 201 4.34 -14.20 21.82
C LEU A 201 5.38 -13.67 22.84
N GLY A 202 5.47 -14.31 23.98
CA GLY A 202 6.50 -14.03 24.98
C GLY A 202 6.50 -12.55 25.41
N ALA A 203 7.63 -11.87 25.26
CA ALA A 203 7.76 -10.44 25.56
C ALA A 203 6.96 -9.54 24.61
N TRP A 204 6.57 -10.05 23.46
CA TRP A 204 5.79 -9.36 22.43
C TRP A 204 4.29 -9.69 22.48
N ALA A 205 3.85 -10.43 23.50
CA ALA A 205 2.44 -10.77 23.66
C ALA A 205 1.58 -9.51 23.78
N ASN A 206 0.44 -9.52 23.10
CA ASN A 206 -0.51 -8.41 23.14
C ASN A 206 -0.94 -8.10 24.57
N ILE A 207 -1.08 -6.83 24.89
CA ILE A 207 -1.62 -6.37 26.17
C ILE A 207 -3.13 -6.63 26.16
N PRO A 208 -3.67 -7.36 27.16
CA PRO A 208 -5.10 -7.62 27.22
C PRO A 208 -5.90 -6.31 27.24
N ASP A 209 -6.86 -6.19 26.33
CA ASP A 209 -7.78 -5.07 26.28
C ASP A 209 -8.88 -5.25 27.33
N ALA A 210 -9.02 -4.27 28.25
CA ALA A 210 -10.08 -4.26 29.27
C ALA A 210 -11.49 -4.18 28.65
N ASP A 211 -11.60 -3.68 27.42
CA ASP A 211 -12.86 -3.51 26.69
C ASP A 211 -13.23 -4.70 25.79
N ARG A 212 -12.55 -5.86 25.95
CA ARG A 212 -12.87 -7.11 25.25
C ARG A 212 -12.48 -7.19 23.76
N SER A 213 -11.38 -6.59 23.32
CA SER A 213 -10.86 -6.94 22.02
C SER A 213 -10.42 -8.41 22.00
N LEU A 214 -10.59 -9.07 20.87
CA LEU A 214 -10.19 -10.47 20.71
C LEU A 214 -8.68 -10.66 20.88
N THR A 215 -7.91 -9.64 20.57
CA THR A 215 -6.45 -9.75 20.43
C THR A 215 -5.66 -8.89 21.43
N GLY A 216 -6.30 -7.91 22.12
CA GLY A 216 -5.61 -6.90 22.90
C GLY A 216 -4.85 -5.89 22.04
N ASP A 217 -4.06 -5.03 22.67
CA ASP A 217 -3.22 -4.04 21.99
C ASP A 217 -1.86 -4.64 21.65
N SER A 218 -1.44 -4.52 20.41
CA SER A 218 -0.17 -5.07 19.92
C SER A 218 1.01 -4.23 20.34
N LEU A 219 2.05 -4.87 20.86
CA LEU A 219 3.35 -4.25 21.14
C LEU A 219 4.25 -4.21 19.91
N THR A 220 3.84 -4.83 18.79
CA THR A 220 4.69 -5.07 17.63
C THR A 220 4.56 -4.01 16.52
N GLY A 221 3.73 -2.97 16.74
CA GLY A 221 3.44 -1.93 15.73
C GLY A 221 2.36 -2.32 14.72
N LEU A 222 1.77 -3.49 14.84
CA LEU A 222 0.67 -3.95 13.97
C LEU A 222 -0.54 -3.02 14.04
N ASP A 223 -0.83 -2.46 15.20
CA ASP A 223 -1.97 -1.56 15.42
C ASP A 223 -1.76 -0.14 14.87
N ASP A 224 -0.55 0.17 14.38
CA ASP A 224 -0.22 1.46 13.78
C ASP A 224 -0.44 1.49 12.26
N ILE A 225 -0.78 0.35 11.64
CA ILE A 225 -1.01 0.27 10.20
C ILE A 225 -2.18 1.18 9.83
N ASP A 226 -1.94 2.13 8.91
CA ASP A 226 -2.98 3.03 8.43
C ASP A 226 -4.10 2.26 7.70
N PHE A 227 -5.35 2.64 7.96
CA PHE A 227 -6.54 1.99 7.38
C PHE A 227 -6.50 1.93 5.86
N TRP A 228 -6.09 3.03 5.22
CA TRP A 228 -6.17 3.15 3.76
C TRP A 228 -5.27 2.14 3.04
N ASN A 229 -3.97 2.17 3.27
CA ASN A 229 -3.03 1.27 2.59
C ASN A 229 -3.10 -0.17 3.14
N GLY A 230 -3.28 -0.32 4.45
CA GLY A 230 -3.41 -1.64 5.06
C GLY A 230 -4.63 -2.42 4.56
N GLY A 231 -5.77 -1.74 4.45
CA GLY A 231 -6.99 -2.37 3.92
C GLY A 231 -6.96 -2.60 2.41
N LEU A 232 -6.19 -1.79 1.64
CA LEU A 232 -5.95 -2.06 0.21
C LEU A 232 -5.10 -3.31 -0.02
N ALA A 233 -4.22 -3.63 0.91
CA ALA A 233 -3.33 -4.79 0.84
C ALA A 233 -4.02 -6.11 1.22
N GLU A 234 -5.20 -6.06 1.86
CA GLU A 234 -5.95 -7.26 2.25
C GLU A 234 -6.33 -8.13 1.04
N GLU A 235 -6.35 -9.45 1.23
CA GLU A 235 -6.85 -10.39 0.24
C GLU A 235 -8.31 -10.09 -0.14
N ARG A 236 -8.63 -10.27 -1.41
CA ARG A 236 -9.98 -10.00 -1.93
C ARG A 236 -11.02 -10.92 -1.33
N MET A 237 -12.20 -10.38 -1.12
CA MET A 237 -13.36 -11.17 -0.74
C MET A 237 -13.71 -12.20 -1.82
N PRO A 238 -14.04 -13.46 -1.44
CA PRO A 238 -14.17 -14.59 -2.36
C PRO A 238 -15.35 -14.49 -3.34
N PHE A 239 -16.33 -13.61 -3.12
CA PHE A 239 -17.54 -13.52 -3.95
C PHE A 239 -17.70 -12.16 -4.63
N GLY A 240 -16.78 -11.85 -5.58
CA GLY A 240 -16.95 -10.73 -6.50
C GLY A 240 -16.49 -9.38 -5.98
N GLY A 241 -15.92 -9.31 -4.79
CA GLY A 241 -15.30 -8.09 -4.27
C GLY A 241 -13.98 -7.75 -5.00
N TYR A 242 -13.76 -6.46 -5.25
CA TYR A 242 -12.47 -5.95 -5.72
C TYR A 242 -11.53 -5.59 -4.58
N LEU A 243 -12.05 -5.54 -3.35
CA LEU A 243 -11.40 -5.06 -2.14
C LEU A 243 -11.33 -6.18 -1.09
N GLY A 244 -10.45 -6.03 -0.11
CA GLY A 244 -10.39 -6.86 1.07
C GLY A 244 -11.55 -6.60 2.03
N SER A 245 -11.63 -7.36 3.12
CA SER A 245 -12.77 -7.36 4.03
C SER A 245 -13.06 -5.99 4.65
N SER A 246 -12.02 -5.24 5.02
CA SER A 246 -12.17 -3.94 5.69
C SER A 246 -12.75 -2.87 4.77
N HIS A 247 -12.23 -2.73 3.55
CA HIS A 247 -12.75 -1.75 2.60
C HIS A 247 -14.11 -2.18 2.03
N ASN A 248 -14.32 -3.47 1.77
CA ASN A 248 -15.60 -3.97 1.29
C ASN A 248 -16.73 -3.62 2.26
N PHE A 249 -16.50 -3.79 3.56
CA PHE A 249 -17.47 -3.40 4.60
C PHE A 249 -17.84 -1.90 4.56
N VAL A 250 -16.88 -1.03 4.24
CA VAL A 250 -17.14 0.44 4.17
C VAL A 250 -18.00 0.80 2.96
N PHE A 251 -17.89 0.04 1.85
CA PHE A 251 -18.57 0.34 0.59
C PHE A 251 -19.92 -0.39 0.42
N GLU A 252 -20.23 -1.39 1.24
CA GLU A 252 -21.53 -2.06 1.29
C GLU A 252 -22.52 -1.34 2.20
#